data_51facf570027f364eb8e8506239d1ecf
#
_entry.id   51facf570027f364eb8e8506239d1ecf
#
_cell.length_a   1.000
_cell.length_b   1.000
_cell.length_c   1.000
_cell.angle_alpha   90.00
_cell.angle_beta   90.00
_cell.angle_gamma   90.00
#
_symmetry.space_group_name_H-M   'P 1'
#
loop_
_entity.id
_entity.type
_entity.pdbx_description
1 polymer ?
#
loop_
_entity_poly.entity_id
_entity_poly.type
_entity_poly.pdbx_seq_one_letter_code
_entity_poly.pdbx_strand_id
1 'polypeptide(L)'
;MIDIRLLRSDPDAVKAAIARRGEDTAGLDRAVELDAGQRALAEERDRLRNEVNTISREVGGLHRDGRADEAADLQARSRELGEQEEALAAEADGLANEIREILLRVPNIPDDDCPDGAGEADNVVVRYEHWDEDAYGDHQRVPHWEVGEQLGILDVERGTKLSGSMFVMYTGQGATLCRALIQYGLDRNADAYREMRPPSLVKTETMVSTGHLPKFVDDAYHLERDDLWAIPTAEVPLTSFCRDEVLNEADLPMKLMAHTSCFRREAGSAGRDTRGLLRVHEFDKVELLAYATPDQAAEVHADILARAESAMADLGLVYRILDLCTGDLGASSARTFDIEVYAPGADQWLEVSSVSWFSDYQARRANVRYRPEGQKGTVVVHTLNGSGLAVPRVWAAVVETHRQADGTIAVPEPLLPYFRGDTVIS
;
A
#
# COMPACT_ATOMS: atom_id res chain seq x y z
N MET A 1 2.31 10.00 4.19
CA MET A 1 3.32 11.08 4.27
C MET A 1 3.81 11.21 5.70
N ILE A 2 5.05 11.60 5.89
CA ILE A 2 5.61 11.83 7.23
C ILE A 2 4.90 13.00 7.93
N ASP A 3 4.97 13.03 9.27
CA ASP A 3 4.40 14.12 10.07
C ASP A 3 5.30 15.36 10.02
N ILE A 4 4.79 16.50 9.54
CA ILE A 4 5.52 17.78 9.53
C ILE A 4 5.97 18.21 10.94
N ARG A 5 5.24 17.79 11.99
CA ARG A 5 5.61 18.11 13.38
C ARG A 5 6.86 17.36 13.81
N LEU A 6 7.03 16.10 13.34
CA LEU A 6 8.24 15.33 13.58
C LEU A 6 9.44 16.00 12.88
N LEU A 7 9.27 16.36 11.61
CA LEU A 7 10.28 17.07 10.83
C LEU A 7 10.65 18.41 11.46
N ARG A 8 9.69 19.12 12.08
CA ARG A 8 9.92 20.39 12.80
C ARG A 8 10.70 20.20 14.10
N SER A 9 10.37 19.12 14.87
CA SER A 9 10.98 18.90 16.18
C SER A 9 12.41 18.36 16.09
N ASP A 10 12.69 17.52 15.11
CA ASP A 10 14.00 16.89 14.89
C ASP A 10 14.27 16.65 13.39
N PRO A 11 14.61 17.72 12.64
CA PRO A 11 14.86 17.62 11.21
C PRO A 11 16.07 16.73 10.88
N ASP A 12 17.09 16.72 11.74
CA ASP A 12 18.31 15.96 11.49
C ASP A 12 18.07 14.45 11.64
N ALA A 13 17.31 14.02 12.63
CA ALA A 13 16.93 12.61 12.78
C ALA A 13 16.06 12.13 11.59
N VAL A 14 15.08 12.95 11.15
CA VAL A 14 14.25 12.60 9.99
C VAL A 14 15.10 12.50 8.71
N LYS A 15 16.03 13.45 8.49
CA LYS A 15 16.94 13.39 7.33
C LYS A 15 17.85 12.17 7.38
N ALA A 16 18.42 11.85 8.55
CA ALA A 16 19.25 10.66 8.73
C ALA A 16 18.48 9.39 8.41
N ALA A 17 17.22 9.29 8.88
CA ALA A 17 16.36 8.13 8.60
C ALA A 17 16.02 7.99 7.11
N ILE A 18 15.69 9.09 6.42
CA ILE A 18 15.43 9.08 4.96
C ILE A 18 16.71 8.78 4.17
N ALA A 19 17.87 9.27 4.61
CA ALA A 19 19.16 8.98 3.97
C ALA A 19 19.53 7.50 4.02
N ARG A 20 19.09 6.72 5.05
CA ARG A 20 19.25 5.25 5.09
C ARG A 20 18.62 4.56 3.87
N ARG A 21 17.63 5.19 3.23
CA ARG A 21 16.95 4.70 2.02
C ARG A 21 17.66 5.09 0.71
N GLY A 22 18.77 5.83 0.78
CA GLY A 22 19.45 6.38 -0.40
C GLY A 22 18.69 7.52 -1.09
N GLU A 23 17.64 8.07 -0.45
CA GLU A 23 16.81 9.13 -1.03
C GLU A 23 17.32 10.54 -0.70
N ASP A 24 17.07 11.49 -1.61
CA ASP A 24 17.45 12.90 -1.41
C ASP A 24 16.61 13.57 -0.32
N THR A 25 17.28 14.32 0.53
CA THR A 25 16.68 15.03 1.67
C THR A 25 16.52 16.54 1.46
N ALA A 26 16.96 17.09 0.32
CA ALA A 26 16.93 18.53 0.05
C ALA A 26 15.50 19.14 0.15
N GLY A 27 14.48 18.40 -0.27
CA GLY A 27 13.09 18.83 -0.14
C GLY A 27 12.61 19.01 1.29
N LEU A 28 13.22 18.34 2.27
CA LEU A 28 12.84 18.44 3.68
C LEU A 28 13.17 19.80 4.29
N ASP A 29 14.31 20.40 3.91
CA ASP A 29 14.67 21.76 4.35
C ASP A 29 13.65 22.79 3.89
N ARG A 30 13.23 22.67 2.63
CA ARG A 30 12.19 23.53 2.08
C ARG A 30 10.85 23.36 2.81
N ALA A 31 10.47 22.15 3.17
CA ALA A 31 9.25 21.89 3.95
C ALA A 31 9.32 22.55 5.34
N VAL A 32 10.48 22.53 6.02
CA VAL A 32 10.69 23.21 7.31
C VAL A 32 10.56 24.72 7.17
N GLU A 33 11.16 25.32 6.13
CA GLU A 33 11.06 26.76 5.86
C GLU A 33 9.60 27.19 5.64
N LEU A 34 8.88 26.45 4.80
CA LEU A 34 7.47 26.71 4.50
C LEU A 34 6.58 26.57 5.74
N ASP A 35 6.82 25.54 6.57
CA ASP A 35 6.10 25.34 7.82
C ASP A 35 6.33 26.51 8.79
N ALA A 36 7.56 27.05 8.88
CA ALA A 36 7.84 28.22 9.68
C ALA A 36 7.08 29.46 9.16
N GLY A 37 7.06 29.67 7.85
CA GLY A 37 6.28 30.73 7.20
C GLY A 37 4.77 30.58 7.48
N GLN A 38 4.22 29.40 7.30
CA GLN A 38 2.80 29.11 7.54
C GLN A 38 2.41 29.43 8.99
N ARG A 39 3.25 29.08 9.97
CA ARG A 39 2.99 29.39 11.39
C ARG A 39 3.03 30.88 11.69
N ALA A 40 3.98 31.60 11.09
CA ALA A 40 4.04 33.07 11.23
C ALA A 40 2.77 33.73 10.68
N LEU A 41 2.28 33.29 9.52
CA LEU A 41 1.00 33.76 8.97
C LEU A 41 -0.19 33.41 9.88
N ALA A 42 -0.20 32.22 10.48
CA ALA A 42 -1.25 31.82 11.40
C ALA A 42 -1.29 32.70 12.67
N GLU A 43 -0.13 33.03 13.24
CA GLU A 43 -0.01 33.95 14.38
C GLU A 43 -0.55 35.35 14.02
N GLU A 44 -0.20 35.87 12.85
CA GLU A 44 -0.67 37.17 12.39
C GLU A 44 -2.18 37.18 12.14
N ARG A 45 -2.72 36.12 11.53
CA ARG A 45 -4.16 35.93 11.35
C ARG A 45 -4.90 35.94 12.69
N ASP A 46 -4.38 35.23 13.69
CA ASP A 46 -5.01 35.18 15.02
C ASP A 46 -4.98 36.57 15.69
N ARG A 47 -3.93 37.36 15.47
CA ARG A 47 -3.86 38.73 15.92
C ARG A 47 -4.94 39.61 15.28
N LEU A 48 -5.06 39.56 13.93
CA LEU A 48 -6.07 40.34 13.21
C LEU A 48 -7.49 39.94 13.61
N ARG A 49 -7.75 38.65 13.75
CA ARG A 49 -9.05 38.12 14.19
C ARG A 49 -9.43 38.62 15.61
N ASN A 50 -8.49 38.64 16.51
CA ASN A 50 -8.68 39.19 17.86
C ASN A 50 -9.01 40.69 17.82
N GLU A 51 -8.32 41.49 16.94
CA GLU A 51 -8.61 42.89 16.73
C GLU A 51 -10.01 43.11 16.16
N VAL A 52 -10.40 42.37 15.13
CA VAL A 52 -11.76 42.40 14.55
C VAL A 52 -12.82 42.07 15.60
N ASN A 53 -12.58 41.06 16.44
CA ASN A 53 -13.51 40.68 17.51
C ASN A 53 -13.64 41.78 18.59
N THR A 54 -12.57 42.51 18.84
CA THR A 54 -12.56 43.64 19.80
C THR A 54 -13.35 44.80 19.21
N ILE A 55 -13.06 45.22 18.00
CA ILE A 55 -13.76 46.28 17.27
C ILE A 55 -15.27 45.96 17.19
N SER A 56 -15.62 44.71 16.87
CA SER A 56 -17.03 44.27 16.76
C SER A 56 -17.80 44.49 18.09
N ARG A 57 -17.14 44.24 19.21
CA ARG A 57 -17.73 44.52 20.54
C ARG A 57 -17.89 46.03 20.84
N GLU A 58 -16.91 46.84 20.45
CA GLU A 58 -16.96 48.30 20.60
C GLU A 58 -18.07 48.89 19.72
N VAL A 59 -18.16 48.48 18.46
CA VAL A 59 -19.26 48.91 17.55
C VAL A 59 -20.62 48.59 18.16
N GLY A 60 -20.80 47.39 18.73
CA GLY A 60 -22.04 47.02 19.42
C GLY A 60 -22.32 47.88 20.65
N GLY A 61 -21.32 48.41 21.34
CA GLY A 61 -21.46 49.39 22.41
C GLY A 61 -21.90 50.76 21.88
N LEU A 62 -21.20 51.30 20.89
CA LEU A 62 -21.48 52.60 20.29
C LEU A 62 -22.90 52.69 19.70
N HIS A 63 -23.36 51.63 19.04
CA HIS A 63 -24.75 51.58 18.55
C HIS A 63 -25.77 51.67 19.69
N ARG A 64 -25.53 51.03 20.82
CA ARG A 64 -26.42 51.14 22.00
C ARG A 64 -26.39 52.52 22.61
N ASP A 65 -25.28 53.23 22.52
CA ASP A 65 -25.09 54.59 23.05
C ASP A 65 -25.53 55.70 22.07
N GLY A 66 -26.03 55.32 20.87
CA GLY A 66 -26.50 56.26 19.85
C GLY A 66 -25.38 57.00 19.07
N ARG A 67 -24.12 56.52 19.14
CA ARG A 67 -22.93 57.12 18.51
C ARG A 67 -22.63 56.48 17.16
N ALA A 68 -23.59 56.63 16.21
CA ALA A 68 -23.58 55.95 14.92
C ALA A 68 -22.40 56.34 14.04
N ASP A 69 -21.96 57.60 14.05
CA ASP A 69 -20.84 58.06 13.20
C ASP A 69 -19.50 57.42 13.63
N GLU A 70 -19.23 57.31 14.92
CA GLU A 70 -18.05 56.63 15.47
C GLU A 70 -18.09 55.12 15.21
N ALA A 71 -19.28 54.53 15.21
CA ALA A 71 -19.45 53.11 14.83
C ALA A 71 -19.12 52.86 13.37
N ALA A 72 -19.39 53.83 12.47
CA ALA A 72 -19.12 53.72 11.05
C ALA A 72 -17.61 53.60 10.73
N ASP A 73 -16.78 54.42 11.38
CA ASP A 73 -15.31 54.39 11.23
C ASP A 73 -14.72 53.05 11.71
N LEU A 74 -15.16 52.55 12.85
CA LEU A 74 -14.74 51.26 13.37
C LEU A 74 -15.23 50.10 12.48
N GLN A 75 -16.41 50.19 11.90
CA GLN A 75 -16.88 49.21 10.93
C GLN A 75 -16.06 49.18 9.64
N ALA A 76 -15.60 50.37 9.17
CA ALA A 76 -14.68 50.44 8.03
C ALA A 76 -13.34 49.77 8.34
N ARG A 77 -12.77 50.06 9.53
CA ARG A 77 -11.53 49.45 10.01
C ARG A 77 -11.68 47.91 10.15
N SER A 78 -12.80 47.43 10.71
CA SER A 78 -13.08 46.00 10.85
C SER A 78 -13.14 45.27 9.48
N ARG A 79 -13.70 45.93 8.46
CA ARG A 79 -13.71 45.38 7.09
C ARG A 79 -12.30 45.29 6.51
N GLU A 80 -11.49 46.36 6.64
CA GLU A 80 -10.10 46.37 6.16
C GLU A 80 -9.27 45.23 6.81
N LEU A 81 -9.39 45.02 8.13
CA LEU A 81 -8.73 43.93 8.84
C LEU A 81 -9.24 42.59 8.44
N GLY A 82 -10.53 42.44 8.12
CA GLY A 82 -11.12 41.20 7.57
C GLY A 82 -10.54 40.84 6.20
N GLU A 83 -10.40 41.83 5.32
CA GLU A 83 -9.78 41.64 4.00
C GLU A 83 -8.29 41.22 4.14
N GLN A 84 -7.55 41.83 5.10
CA GLN A 84 -6.17 41.42 5.38
C GLN A 84 -6.11 39.99 5.93
N GLU A 85 -7.01 39.58 6.84
CA GLU A 85 -7.08 38.22 7.40
C GLU A 85 -7.35 37.22 6.31
N GLU A 86 -8.27 37.51 5.36
CA GLU A 86 -8.59 36.64 4.24
C GLU A 86 -7.39 36.48 3.27
N ALA A 87 -6.64 37.55 3.01
CA ALA A 87 -5.43 37.48 2.18
C ALA A 87 -4.35 36.59 2.82
N LEU A 88 -4.10 36.76 4.15
CA LEU A 88 -3.17 35.89 4.88
C LEU A 88 -3.65 34.45 4.94
N ALA A 89 -4.96 34.20 4.97
CA ALA A 89 -5.51 32.85 4.90
C ALA A 89 -5.16 32.19 3.58
N ALA A 90 -5.39 32.88 2.46
CA ALA A 90 -5.07 32.35 1.14
C ALA A 90 -3.56 32.07 0.96
N GLU A 91 -2.70 32.93 1.51
CA GLU A 91 -1.26 32.71 1.49
C GLU A 91 -0.86 31.49 2.33
N ALA A 92 -1.41 31.34 3.53
CA ALA A 92 -1.17 30.20 4.42
C ALA A 92 -1.63 28.86 3.75
N ASP A 93 -2.76 28.89 3.06
CA ASP A 93 -3.25 27.72 2.30
C ASP A 93 -2.32 27.38 1.13
N GLY A 94 -1.75 28.39 0.47
CA GLY A 94 -0.72 28.19 -0.57
C GLY A 94 0.51 27.46 0.00
N LEU A 95 1.03 27.92 1.14
CA LEU A 95 2.16 27.26 1.82
C LEU A 95 1.81 25.84 2.27
N ALA A 96 0.60 25.61 2.78
CA ALA A 96 0.13 24.27 3.18
C ALA A 96 0.14 23.31 2.00
N ASN A 97 -0.32 23.75 0.83
CA ASN A 97 -0.34 22.95 -0.39
C ASN A 97 1.09 22.62 -0.87
N GLU A 98 2.02 23.62 -0.84
CA GLU A 98 3.42 23.36 -1.22
C GLU A 98 4.09 22.35 -0.27
N ILE A 99 3.89 22.49 1.05
CA ILE A 99 4.34 21.50 2.04
C ILE A 99 3.79 20.12 1.72
N ARG A 100 2.49 20.01 1.45
CA ARG A 100 1.84 18.76 1.11
C ARG A 100 2.46 18.12 -0.12
N GLU A 101 2.67 18.87 -1.20
CA GLU A 101 3.28 18.37 -2.45
C GLU A 101 4.69 17.83 -2.21
N ILE A 102 5.50 18.50 -1.39
CA ILE A 102 6.82 18.02 -1.00
C ILE A 102 6.67 16.70 -0.23
N LEU A 103 5.87 16.67 0.82
CA LEU A 103 5.72 15.51 1.71
C LEU A 103 5.07 14.30 1.02
N LEU A 104 4.28 14.50 -0.04
CA LEU A 104 3.75 13.42 -0.86
C LEU A 104 4.83 12.68 -1.67
N ARG A 105 5.98 13.29 -1.91
CA ARG A 105 7.12 12.70 -2.66
C ARG A 105 8.17 12.09 -1.75
N VAL A 106 8.21 12.48 -0.48
CA VAL A 106 9.13 11.93 0.51
C VAL A 106 8.68 10.53 0.92
N PRO A 107 9.57 9.52 0.92
CA PRO A 107 9.22 8.18 1.37
C PRO A 107 8.97 8.13 2.88
N ASN A 108 8.47 6.99 3.36
CA ASN A 108 8.28 6.76 4.79
C ASN A 108 9.62 6.61 5.52
N ILE A 109 9.64 6.90 6.80
CA ILE A 109 10.76 6.63 7.70
C ILE A 109 10.85 5.12 7.92
N PRO A 110 12.01 4.49 7.66
CA PRO A 110 12.19 3.07 7.93
C PRO A 110 12.18 2.82 9.45
N ASP A 111 11.69 1.65 9.83
CA ASP A 111 11.77 1.16 11.21
C ASP A 111 13.25 1.02 11.64
N ASP A 112 13.52 1.21 12.94
CA ASP A 112 14.88 1.16 13.47
C ASP A 112 15.51 -0.24 13.31
N ASP A 113 14.71 -1.30 13.39
CA ASP A 113 15.14 -2.69 13.22
C ASP A 113 15.28 -3.12 11.75
N CYS A 114 14.93 -2.25 10.79
CA CYS A 114 15.07 -2.54 9.37
C CYS A 114 16.57 -2.64 9.00
N PRO A 115 17.01 -3.69 8.29
CA PRO A 115 18.40 -3.82 7.85
C PRO A 115 18.83 -2.66 6.95
N ASP A 116 20.03 -2.14 7.12
CA ASP A 116 20.60 -1.16 6.20
C ASP A 116 21.08 -1.85 4.92
N GLY A 117 20.85 -1.23 3.77
CA GLY A 117 21.28 -1.74 2.47
C GLY A 117 20.92 -0.79 1.33
N ALA A 118 21.49 -1.02 0.15
CA ALA A 118 21.31 -0.18 -1.02
C ALA A 118 20.23 -0.70 -2.00
N GLY A 119 19.84 -1.95 -1.89
CA GLY A 119 18.84 -2.58 -2.77
C GLY A 119 18.70 -4.08 -2.57
N GLU A 120 17.98 -4.75 -3.46
CA GLU A 120 17.56 -6.16 -3.39
C GLU A 120 18.69 -7.14 -2.96
N ALA A 121 19.92 -6.92 -3.40
CA ALA A 121 21.06 -7.79 -3.06
C ALA A 121 21.46 -7.75 -1.58
N ASP A 122 21.03 -6.71 -0.84
CA ASP A 122 21.35 -6.50 0.58
C ASP A 122 20.19 -6.98 1.50
N ASN A 123 19.11 -7.51 0.94
CA ASN A 123 18.02 -8.09 1.71
C ASN A 123 18.49 -9.29 2.54
N VAL A 124 18.04 -9.38 3.77
CA VAL A 124 18.48 -10.41 4.71
C VAL A 124 17.54 -11.61 4.66
N VAL A 125 18.08 -12.77 4.29
CA VAL A 125 17.32 -14.02 4.40
C VAL A 125 17.19 -14.40 5.87
N VAL A 126 15.97 -14.33 6.40
CA VAL A 126 15.66 -14.68 7.80
C VAL A 126 15.72 -16.19 7.99
N ARG A 127 15.11 -16.96 7.06
CA ARG A 127 15.11 -18.42 7.07
C ARG A 127 14.68 -19.01 5.74
N TYR A 128 15.05 -20.25 5.53
CA TYR A 128 14.53 -21.14 4.49
C TYR A 128 13.65 -22.21 5.13
N GLU A 129 12.58 -22.59 4.44
CA GLU A 129 11.69 -23.66 4.86
C GLU A 129 11.69 -24.78 3.79
N HIS A 130 12.10 -25.97 4.22
CA HIS A 130 12.15 -27.18 3.39
C HIS A 130 13.08 -27.10 2.17
N TRP A 131 14.05 -26.19 2.18
CA TRP A 131 14.98 -26.02 1.06
C TRP A 131 15.96 -27.20 0.95
N ASP A 132 15.91 -27.88 -0.19
CA ASP A 132 16.87 -28.90 -0.63
C ASP A 132 16.95 -28.83 -2.15
N GLU A 133 18.09 -28.39 -2.68
CA GLU A 133 18.31 -28.21 -4.11
C GLU A 133 18.22 -29.54 -4.87
N ASP A 134 18.58 -30.66 -4.23
CA ASP A 134 18.60 -32.01 -4.82
C ASP A 134 17.23 -32.69 -4.74
N ALA A 135 16.21 -32.10 -4.08
CA ALA A 135 14.89 -32.72 -3.91
C ALA A 135 14.07 -32.83 -5.19
N TYR A 136 14.39 -32.06 -6.25
CA TYR A 136 13.59 -31.98 -7.47
C TYR A 136 14.08 -32.90 -8.58
N GLY A 137 13.18 -33.75 -9.09
CA GLY A 137 13.45 -34.58 -10.26
C GLY A 137 13.37 -33.81 -11.59
N ASP A 138 13.92 -34.41 -12.66
CA ASP A 138 13.95 -33.80 -14.01
C ASP A 138 12.55 -33.37 -14.50
N HIS A 139 11.50 -34.11 -14.13
CA HIS A 139 10.13 -33.77 -14.48
C HIS A 139 9.62 -32.47 -13.85
N GLN A 140 10.18 -32.05 -12.72
CA GLN A 140 9.84 -30.78 -12.04
C GLN A 140 10.67 -29.60 -12.54
N ARG A 141 11.82 -29.88 -13.20
CA ARG A 141 12.72 -28.86 -13.77
C ARG A 141 12.27 -28.38 -15.16
N VAL A 142 10.98 -28.43 -15.44
CA VAL A 142 10.37 -27.90 -16.66
C VAL A 142 9.52 -26.69 -16.29
N PRO A 143 9.78 -25.51 -16.90
CA PRO A 143 9.11 -24.28 -16.50
C PRO A 143 7.61 -24.29 -16.78
N HIS A 144 6.85 -23.62 -15.93
CA HIS A 144 5.39 -23.59 -15.95
C HIS A 144 4.78 -23.15 -17.29
N TRP A 145 5.46 -22.32 -18.08
CA TRP A 145 4.97 -21.91 -19.41
C TRP A 145 5.02 -23.04 -20.43
N GLU A 146 6.02 -23.92 -20.34
CA GLU A 146 6.10 -25.12 -21.19
C GLU A 146 5.11 -26.18 -20.72
N VAL A 147 5.03 -26.43 -19.41
CA VAL A 147 4.03 -27.34 -18.82
C VAL A 147 2.61 -26.87 -19.14
N GLY A 148 2.37 -25.58 -19.02
CA GLY A 148 1.07 -24.96 -19.29
C GLY A 148 0.64 -25.11 -20.75
N GLU A 149 1.56 -24.95 -21.70
CA GLU A 149 1.32 -25.18 -23.12
C GLU A 149 1.09 -26.69 -23.41
N GLN A 150 1.94 -27.57 -22.89
CA GLN A 150 1.84 -29.03 -23.09
C GLN A 150 0.48 -29.59 -22.64
N LEU A 151 -0.03 -29.15 -21.49
CA LEU A 151 -1.31 -29.57 -20.94
C LEU A 151 -2.50 -28.71 -21.41
N GLY A 152 -2.26 -27.64 -22.17
CA GLY A 152 -3.31 -26.75 -22.64
C GLY A 152 -4.00 -25.99 -21.50
N ILE A 153 -3.30 -25.73 -20.39
CA ILE A 153 -3.84 -25.04 -19.20
C ILE A 153 -3.42 -23.56 -19.09
N LEU A 154 -2.45 -23.14 -19.92
CA LEU A 154 -2.00 -21.76 -20.07
C LEU A 154 -1.84 -21.44 -21.55
N ASP A 155 -2.40 -20.33 -22.03
CA ASP A 155 -2.34 -19.89 -23.43
C ASP A 155 -1.80 -18.45 -23.51
N VAL A 156 -0.50 -18.34 -23.65
CA VAL A 156 0.21 -17.06 -23.75
C VAL A 156 -0.02 -16.42 -25.13
N GLU A 157 -0.10 -17.23 -26.20
CA GLU A 157 -0.30 -16.72 -27.56
C GLU A 157 -1.65 -16.00 -27.71
N ARG A 158 -2.73 -16.64 -27.22
CA ARG A 158 -4.06 -16.02 -27.26
C ARG A 158 -4.18 -14.83 -26.28
N GLY A 159 -3.56 -14.90 -25.11
CA GLY A 159 -3.47 -13.76 -24.20
C GLY A 159 -2.82 -12.55 -24.90
N THR A 160 -1.67 -12.77 -25.52
CA THR A 160 -0.96 -11.74 -26.30
C THR A 160 -1.80 -11.22 -27.48
N LYS A 161 -2.52 -12.09 -28.16
CA LYS A 161 -3.42 -11.70 -29.28
C LYS A 161 -4.56 -10.80 -28.80
N LEU A 162 -5.07 -11.00 -27.61
CA LEU A 162 -6.18 -10.22 -27.05
C LEU A 162 -5.75 -8.85 -26.53
N SER A 163 -4.60 -8.76 -25.85
CA SER A 163 -4.25 -7.57 -25.06
C SER A 163 -2.80 -7.12 -25.21
N GLY A 164 -1.96 -7.87 -25.90
CA GLY A 164 -0.53 -7.58 -26.05
C GLY A 164 0.37 -8.46 -25.20
N SER A 165 1.67 -8.19 -25.22
CA SER A 165 2.65 -8.92 -24.40
C SER A 165 2.34 -8.82 -22.92
N MET A 166 2.79 -9.82 -22.14
CA MET A 166 2.59 -9.89 -20.69
C MET A 166 1.12 -10.00 -20.25
N PHE A 167 0.19 -10.30 -21.17
CA PHE A 167 -1.14 -10.78 -20.87
C PHE A 167 -1.22 -12.27 -21.18
N VAL A 168 -1.80 -13.04 -20.27
CA VAL A 168 -1.91 -14.49 -20.36
C VAL A 168 -3.36 -14.92 -20.24
N MET A 169 -3.66 -16.15 -20.71
CA MET A 169 -4.99 -16.71 -20.56
C MET A 169 -4.89 -18.09 -19.91
N TYR A 170 -5.52 -18.26 -18.76
CA TYR A 170 -5.71 -19.58 -18.15
C TYR A 170 -6.84 -20.32 -18.86
N THR A 171 -6.65 -21.62 -19.15
CA THR A 171 -7.63 -22.44 -19.83
C THR A 171 -7.91 -23.74 -19.09
N GLY A 172 -9.08 -24.30 -19.24
CA GLY A 172 -9.44 -25.60 -18.66
C GLY A 172 -9.15 -25.73 -17.17
N GLN A 173 -8.39 -26.74 -16.80
CA GLN A 173 -8.00 -26.99 -15.40
C GLN A 173 -7.02 -25.93 -14.87
N GLY A 174 -6.28 -25.21 -15.72
CA GLY A 174 -5.48 -24.07 -15.31
C GLY A 174 -6.32 -22.91 -14.78
N ALA A 175 -7.46 -22.62 -15.42
CA ALA A 175 -8.43 -21.67 -14.93
C ALA A 175 -9.12 -22.15 -13.64
N THR A 176 -9.30 -23.48 -13.50
CA THR A 176 -9.79 -24.08 -12.26
C THR A 176 -8.78 -23.89 -11.13
N LEU A 177 -7.48 -24.10 -11.39
CA LEU A 177 -6.41 -23.87 -10.41
C LEU A 177 -6.35 -22.39 -9.98
N CYS A 178 -6.44 -21.45 -10.93
CA CYS A 178 -6.49 -20.02 -10.63
C CYS A 178 -7.64 -19.71 -9.63
N ARG A 179 -8.86 -20.16 -9.95
CA ARG A 179 -10.02 -19.97 -9.08
C ARG A 179 -9.88 -20.69 -7.73
N ALA A 180 -9.30 -21.88 -7.71
CA ALA A 180 -9.07 -22.65 -6.50
C ALA A 180 -8.12 -21.93 -5.54
N LEU A 181 -7.03 -21.36 -6.06
CA LEU A 181 -6.09 -20.56 -5.29
C LEU A 181 -6.75 -19.31 -4.69
N ILE A 182 -7.58 -18.60 -5.46
CA ILE A 182 -8.35 -17.45 -4.99
C ILE A 182 -9.26 -17.86 -3.83
N GLN A 183 -10.08 -18.90 -4.03
CA GLN A 183 -11.05 -19.33 -3.02
C GLN A 183 -10.36 -19.86 -1.77
N TYR A 184 -9.28 -20.63 -1.93
CA TYR A 184 -8.46 -21.09 -0.82
C TYR A 184 -7.88 -19.89 -0.02
N GLY A 185 -7.33 -18.89 -0.71
CA GLY A 185 -6.77 -17.70 -0.06
C GLY A 185 -7.81 -16.90 0.74
N LEU A 186 -9.07 -16.85 0.28
CA LEU A 186 -10.17 -16.23 1.00
C LEU A 186 -10.62 -17.10 2.19
N ASP A 187 -10.93 -18.37 1.95
CA ASP A 187 -11.53 -19.27 2.95
C ASP A 187 -10.62 -19.46 4.18
N ARG A 188 -9.31 -19.58 3.96
CA ARG A 188 -8.35 -19.76 5.06
C ARG A 188 -8.18 -18.53 5.98
N ASN A 189 -8.54 -17.34 5.51
CA ASN A 189 -8.44 -16.09 6.28
C ASN A 189 -9.77 -15.59 6.82
N ALA A 190 -10.88 -16.27 6.51
CA ALA A 190 -12.24 -15.87 6.87
C ALA A 190 -12.52 -15.92 8.39
N ASP A 191 -11.69 -16.62 9.16
CA ASP A 191 -11.75 -16.69 10.63
C ASP A 191 -11.40 -15.36 11.30
N ALA A 192 -10.54 -14.55 10.68
CA ALA A 192 -9.99 -13.33 11.28
C ALA A 192 -10.17 -12.07 10.43
N TYR A 193 -10.38 -12.19 9.13
CA TYR A 193 -10.47 -11.08 8.20
C TYR A 193 -11.88 -10.98 7.61
N ARG A 194 -12.44 -9.76 7.66
CA ARG A 194 -13.72 -9.47 7.00
C ARG A 194 -13.51 -9.36 5.49
N GLU A 195 -14.17 -10.22 4.73
CA GLU A 195 -14.13 -10.16 3.28
C GLU A 195 -14.85 -8.91 2.75
N MET A 196 -14.20 -8.24 1.80
CA MET A 196 -14.67 -7.06 1.10
C MET A 196 -14.59 -7.29 -0.41
N ARG A 197 -15.46 -6.66 -1.17
CA ARG A 197 -15.40 -6.62 -2.64
C ARG A 197 -15.42 -5.18 -3.12
N PRO A 198 -14.27 -4.50 -3.09
CA PRO A 198 -14.16 -3.09 -3.47
C PRO A 198 -14.22 -2.93 -5.00
N PRO A 199 -14.48 -1.70 -5.50
CA PRO A 199 -14.28 -1.35 -6.90
C PRO A 199 -12.82 -1.51 -7.31
N SER A 200 -12.59 -1.99 -8.55
CA SER A 200 -11.25 -2.09 -9.15
C SER A 200 -10.82 -0.81 -9.90
N LEU A 201 -11.75 0.13 -10.11
CA LEU A 201 -11.49 1.47 -10.64
C LEU A 201 -11.73 2.49 -9.53
N VAL A 202 -10.72 3.30 -9.25
CA VAL A 202 -10.71 4.22 -8.10
C VAL A 202 -10.32 5.63 -8.51
N LYS A 203 -10.72 6.62 -7.70
CA LYS A 203 -10.34 8.03 -7.88
C LYS A 203 -8.87 8.28 -7.55
N THR A 204 -8.34 9.39 -8.05
CA THR A 204 -6.97 9.87 -7.80
C THR A 204 -6.65 9.92 -6.30
N GLU A 205 -7.55 10.45 -5.45
CA GLU A 205 -7.32 10.56 -4.00
C GLU A 205 -7.17 9.18 -3.33
N THR A 206 -7.82 8.14 -3.88
CA THR A 206 -7.69 6.77 -3.37
C THR A 206 -6.30 6.21 -3.64
N MET A 207 -5.72 6.49 -4.82
CA MET A 207 -4.33 6.15 -5.16
C MET A 207 -3.30 6.96 -4.33
N VAL A 208 -3.61 8.22 -4.03
CA VAL A 208 -2.77 9.09 -3.17
C VAL A 208 -2.74 8.58 -1.74
N SER A 209 -3.83 8.05 -1.21
CA SER A 209 -3.95 7.56 0.17
C SER A 209 -2.90 6.50 0.51
N THR A 210 -2.59 5.60 -0.40
CA THR A 210 -1.59 4.53 -0.21
C THR A 210 -0.15 4.95 -0.54
N GLY A 211 0.02 6.06 -1.28
CA GLY A 211 1.33 6.50 -1.77
C GLY A 211 1.68 6.01 -3.17
N HIS A 212 0.77 5.32 -3.86
CA HIS A 212 0.96 4.97 -5.27
C HIS A 212 1.09 6.22 -6.14
N LEU A 213 0.28 7.25 -5.88
CA LEU A 213 0.48 8.57 -6.48
C LEU A 213 1.09 9.55 -5.47
N PRO A 214 1.92 10.47 -5.95
CA PRO A 214 2.35 10.71 -7.34
C PRO A 214 3.52 9.83 -7.82
N LYS A 215 4.16 9.01 -6.97
CA LYS A 215 5.45 8.35 -7.27
C LYS A 215 5.37 7.32 -8.41
N PHE A 216 4.31 6.53 -8.48
CA PHE A 216 4.17 5.41 -9.42
C PHE A 216 3.16 5.68 -10.55
N VAL A 217 3.05 6.94 -10.99
CA VAL A 217 2.12 7.34 -12.05
C VAL A 217 2.35 6.57 -13.37
N ASP A 218 3.61 6.29 -13.70
CA ASP A 218 3.98 5.58 -14.93
C ASP A 218 3.64 4.10 -14.90
N ASP A 219 3.55 3.49 -13.71
CA ASP A 219 3.18 2.09 -13.51
C ASP A 219 1.66 1.85 -13.43
N ALA A 220 0.87 2.91 -13.32
CA ALA A 220 -0.58 2.81 -13.17
C ALA A 220 -1.32 2.94 -14.50
N TYR A 221 -2.42 2.19 -14.68
CA TYR A 221 -3.36 2.38 -15.77
C TYR A 221 -4.35 3.49 -15.42
N HIS A 222 -4.26 4.62 -16.11
CA HIS A 222 -5.15 5.76 -15.96
C HIS A 222 -6.21 5.80 -17.06
N LEU A 223 -7.48 5.90 -16.67
CA LEU A 223 -8.63 6.12 -17.55
C LEU A 223 -8.92 7.63 -17.56
N GLU A 224 -8.18 8.39 -18.37
CA GLU A 224 -8.20 9.86 -18.40
C GLU A 224 -9.61 10.45 -18.57
N ARG A 225 -10.46 9.80 -19.38
CA ARG A 225 -11.82 10.29 -19.69
C ARG A 225 -12.71 10.38 -18.46
N ASP A 226 -12.52 9.42 -17.51
CA ASP A 226 -13.37 9.26 -16.34
C ASP A 226 -12.64 9.69 -15.05
N ASP A 227 -11.37 10.08 -15.15
CA ASP A 227 -10.45 10.36 -14.04
C ASP A 227 -10.42 9.20 -13.02
N LEU A 228 -10.33 7.98 -13.54
CA LEU A 228 -10.24 6.75 -12.74
C LEU A 228 -8.95 6.00 -13.02
N TRP A 229 -8.50 5.26 -12.03
CA TRP A 229 -7.30 4.43 -12.08
C TRP A 229 -7.67 2.98 -11.84
N ALA A 230 -7.13 2.06 -12.65
CA ALA A 230 -7.19 0.64 -12.36
C ALA A 230 -6.23 0.33 -11.20
N ILE A 231 -6.70 -0.39 -10.19
CA ILE A 231 -5.92 -0.66 -8.98
C ILE A 231 -4.76 -1.63 -9.25
N PRO A 232 -3.54 -1.37 -8.74
CA PRO A 232 -2.43 -2.31 -8.80
C PRO A 232 -2.48 -3.39 -7.71
N THR A 233 -3.37 -3.22 -6.72
CA THR A 233 -3.59 -4.08 -5.55
C THR A 233 -4.86 -3.65 -4.82
N ALA A 234 -5.53 -4.59 -4.14
CA ALA A 234 -6.67 -4.27 -3.27
C ALA A 234 -6.27 -3.43 -2.03
N GLU A 235 -4.99 -3.33 -1.70
CA GLU A 235 -4.47 -2.38 -0.71
C GLU A 235 -5.05 -0.98 -0.92
N VAL A 236 -5.11 -0.53 -2.19
CA VAL A 236 -5.54 0.83 -2.55
C VAL A 236 -6.97 1.16 -2.06
N PRO A 237 -8.01 0.42 -2.46
CA PRO A 237 -9.35 0.66 -1.96
C PRO A 237 -9.52 0.30 -0.49
N LEU A 238 -8.85 -0.74 0.02
CA LEU A 238 -8.96 -1.14 1.42
C LEU A 238 -8.35 -0.11 2.37
N THR A 239 -7.19 0.47 2.05
CA THR A 239 -6.56 1.57 2.85
C THR A 239 -7.41 2.85 2.83
N SER A 240 -8.20 3.06 1.79
CA SER A 240 -9.08 4.22 1.67
C SER A 240 -10.50 3.96 2.20
N PHE A 241 -10.79 2.75 2.68
CA PHE A 241 -12.13 2.37 3.16
C PHE A 241 -12.62 3.30 4.27
N CYS A 242 -11.75 3.65 5.21
CA CYS A 242 -12.04 4.56 6.31
C CYS A 242 -11.49 5.99 6.08
N ARG A 243 -11.27 6.41 4.83
CA ARG A 243 -10.75 7.75 4.54
C ARG A 243 -11.63 8.85 5.12
N ASP A 244 -10.98 9.84 5.78
CA ASP A 244 -11.61 10.97 6.47
C ASP A 244 -12.48 10.58 7.68
N GLU A 245 -12.24 9.39 8.27
CA GLU A 245 -12.99 8.90 9.40
C GLU A 245 -12.19 8.90 10.72
N VAL A 246 -12.92 8.96 11.83
CA VAL A 246 -12.39 8.76 13.18
C VAL A 246 -13.02 7.48 13.75
N LEU A 247 -12.21 6.44 13.86
CA LEU A 247 -12.61 5.13 14.35
C LEU A 247 -12.70 5.11 15.88
N ASN A 248 -13.40 4.13 16.45
CA ASN A 248 -13.31 3.83 17.86
C ASN A 248 -12.11 2.89 18.10
N GLU A 249 -11.40 3.06 19.22
CA GLU A 249 -10.30 2.17 19.57
C GLU A 249 -10.75 0.70 19.73
N ALA A 250 -11.96 0.48 20.23
CA ALA A 250 -12.55 -0.86 20.40
C ALA A 250 -12.78 -1.61 19.07
N ASP A 251 -12.81 -0.90 17.93
CA ASP A 251 -12.96 -1.50 16.60
C ASP A 251 -11.60 -1.89 15.98
N LEU A 252 -10.48 -1.66 16.70
CA LEU A 252 -9.13 -1.96 16.25
C LEU A 252 -8.52 -3.18 16.99
N PRO A 253 -7.75 -4.06 16.32
CA PRO A 253 -7.40 -3.95 14.91
C PRO A 253 -8.57 -4.31 14.00
N MET A 254 -8.84 -3.46 12.98
CA MET A 254 -9.82 -3.74 11.95
C MET A 254 -9.12 -4.48 10.80
N LYS A 255 -9.44 -5.76 10.64
CA LYS A 255 -8.84 -6.66 9.65
C LYS A 255 -9.78 -6.87 8.46
N LEU A 256 -9.31 -6.53 7.27
CA LEU A 256 -10.06 -6.60 6.01
C LEU A 256 -9.30 -7.47 5.00
N MET A 257 -10.01 -8.20 4.16
CA MET A 257 -9.43 -8.89 3.00
C MET A 257 -10.26 -8.67 1.75
N ALA A 258 -9.60 -8.73 0.59
CA ALA A 258 -10.30 -8.70 -0.69
C ALA A 258 -9.55 -9.49 -1.75
N HIS A 259 -10.30 -10.20 -2.60
CA HIS A 259 -9.82 -10.65 -3.89
C HIS A 259 -10.14 -9.60 -4.95
N THR A 260 -9.14 -9.21 -5.75
CA THR A 260 -9.32 -8.33 -6.91
C THR A 260 -8.37 -8.71 -8.05
N SER A 261 -8.79 -8.41 -9.28
CA SER A 261 -7.83 -8.24 -10.37
C SER A 261 -7.00 -6.99 -10.09
N CYS A 262 -5.69 -7.10 -10.34
CA CYS A 262 -4.69 -6.08 -10.13
C CYS A 262 -4.02 -5.74 -11.45
N PHE A 263 -3.74 -4.46 -11.69
CA PHE A 263 -3.26 -3.95 -12.98
C PHE A 263 -1.97 -3.17 -12.80
N ARG A 264 -0.89 -3.61 -13.47
CA ARG A 264 0.43 -2.94 -13.43
C ARG A 264 0.96 -2.75 -14.83
N ARG A 265 1.40 -1.54 -15.19
CA ARG A 265 2.02 -1.27 -16.50
C ARG A 265 3.41 -1.84 -16.64
N GLU A 266 4.04 -2.21 -15.52
CA GLU A 266 5.38 -2.77 -15.48
C GLU A 266 6.41 -1.91 -16.24
N ALA A 267 6.30 -0.57 -16.11
CA ALA A 267 7.10 0.40 -16.86
C ALA A 267 8.62 0.24 -16.65
N GLY A 268 9.03 -0.28 -15.47
CA GLY A 268 10.42 -0.56 -15.12
C GLY A 268 10.92 -1.97 -15.48
N SER A 269 10.18 -2.77 -16.25
CA SER A 269 10.49 -4.19 -16.49
C SER A 269 11.56 -4.47 -17.55
N ALA A 270 12.14 -3.45 -18.18
CA ALA A 270 13.16 -3.63 -19.21
C ALA A 270 14.34 -4.46 -18.69
N GLY A 271 14.65 -5.58 -19.38
CA GLY A 271 15.74 -6.50 -19.01
C GLY A 271 15.39 -7.53 -17.93
N ARG A 272 14.17 -7.53 -17.38
CA ARG A 272 13.70 -8.57 -16.47
C ARG A 272 13.05 -9.73 -17.23
N ASP A 273 13.02 -10.94 -16.64
CA ASP A 273 12.35 -12.10 -17.19
C ASP A 273 10.83 -11.93 -17.11
N THR A 274 10.17 -12.00 -18.28
CA THR A 274 8.72 -11.80 -18.43
C THR A 274 8.03 -13.06 -18.99
N ARG A 275 8.73 -14.21 -19.01
CA ARG A 275 8.15 -15.47 -19.55
C ARG A 275 7.04 -15.97 -18.64
N GLY A 276 6.03 -16.57 -19.28
CA GLY A 276 4.92 -17.20 -18.56
C GLY A 276 4.21 -16.25 -17.61
N LEU A 277 4.19 -16.60 -16.32
CA LEU A 277 3.52 -15.89 -15.25
C LEU A 277 4.48 -15.12 -14.32
N LEU A 278 5.75 -15.01 -14.68
CA LEU A 278 6.75 -14.35 -13.84
C LEU A 278 6.45 -12.86 -13.66
N ARG A 279 5.93 -12.23 -14.73
CA ARG A 279 5.55 -10.82 -14.74
C ARG A 279 4.44 -10.56 -15.74
N VAL A 280 3.30 -10.09 -15.27
CA VAL A 280 2.08 -9.90 -16.06
C VAL A 280 1.41 -8.56 -15.75
N HIS A 281 0.71 -7.97 -16.73
CA HIS A 281 0.02 -6.69 -16.60
C HIS A 281 -1.28 -6.78 -15.80
N GLU A 282 -1.94 -7.94 -15.81
CA GLU A 282 -3.18 -8.22 -15.09
C GLU A 282 -3.04 -9.54 -14.33
N PHE A 283 -3.40 -9.52 -13.04
CA PHE A 283 -3.33 -10.70 -12.19
C PHE A 283 -4.30 -10.64 -11.03
N ASP A 284 -4.69 -11.80 -10.51
CA ASP A 284 -5.54 -11.91 -9.33
C ASP A 284 -4.71 -11.99 -8.05
N LYS A 285 -5.18 -11.31 -7.00
CA LYS A 285 -4.55 -11.31 -5.68
C LYS A 285 -5.59 -11.27 -4.57
N VAL A 286 -5.41 -12.11 -3.57
CA VAL A 286 -6.07 -11.98 -2.26
C VAL A 286 -5.18 -11.11 -1.38
N GLU A 287 -5.68 -9.95 -0.98
CA GLU A 287 -5.00 -8.98 -0.14
C GLU A 287 -5.54 -9.01 1.27
N LEU A 288 -4.66 -8.98 2.27
CA LEU A 288 -4.96 -8.77 3.67
C LEU A 288 -4.55 -7.35 4.05
N LEU A 289 -5.42 -6.62 4.75
CA LEU A 289 -5.14 -5.28 5.24
C LEU A 289 -5.65 -5.13 6.68
N ALA A 290 -4.92 -4.39 7.49
CA ALA A 290 -5.37 -4.02 8.81
C ALA A 290 -5.14 -2.54 9.11
N TYR A 291 -6.11 -1.94 9.83
CA TYR A 291 -5.92 -0.73 10.60
C TYR A 291 -5.68 -1.13 12.06
N ALA A 292 -4.65 -0.59 12.67
CA ALA A 292 -4.25 -0.93 14.03
C ALA A 292 -3.88 0.32 14.85
N THR A 293 -3.93 0.22 16.17
CA THR A 293 -3.23 1.20 17.00
C THR A 293 -1.72 1.00 16.88
N PRO A 294 -0.89 2.02 17.19
CA PRO A 294 0.56 1.86 17.21
C PRO A 294 1.03 0.65 18.05
N ASP A 295 0.39 0.41 19.20
CA ASP A 295 0.75 -0.68 20.12
C ASP A 295 0.39 -2.08 19.58
N GLN A 296 -0.64 -2.18 18.73
CA GLN A 296 -1.06 -3.44 18.10
C GLN A 296 -0.26 -3.77 16.82
N ALA A 297 0.41 -2.79 16.23
CA ALA A 297 0.94 -2.90 14.87
C ALA A 297 1.94 -4.05 14.70
N ALA A 298 2.86 -4.23 15.64
CA ALA A 298 3.87 -5.30 15.56
C ALA A 298 3.24 -6.71 15.59
N GLU A 299 2.23 -6.94 16.45
CA GLU A 299 1.52 -8.20 16.51
C GLU A 299 0.72 -8.47 15.23
N VAL A 300 0.05 -7.44 14.70
CA VAL A 300 -0.71 -7.54 13.44
C VAL A 300 0.21 -7.80 12.26
N HIS A 301 1.41 -7.19 12.21
CA HIS A 301 2.41 -7.46 11.18
C HIS A 301 2.85 -8.92 11.18
N ALA A 302 3.15 -9.45 12.36
CA ALA A 302 3.51 -10.87 12.55
C ALA A 302 2.35 -11.82 12.18
N ASP A 303 1.09 -11.49 12.49
CA ASP A 303 -0.08 -12.29 12.10
C ASP A 303 -0.24 -12.37 10.58
N ILE A 304 -0.12 -11.22 9.85
CA ILE A 304 -0.21 -11.21 8.39
C ILE A 304 0.90 -12.09 7.79
N LEU A 305 2.14 -11.94 8.28
CA LEU A 305 3.28 -12.73 7.81
C LEU A 305 3.04 -14.23 8.02
N ALA A 306 2.62 -14.63 9.22
CA ALA A 306 2.36 -16.03 9.55
C ALA A 306 1.23 -16.64 8.69
N ARG A 307 0.18 -15.86 8.37
CA ARG A 307 -0.92 -16.30 7.50
C ARG A 307 -0.48 -16.49 6.05
N ALA A 308 0.29 -15.55 5.50
CA ALA A 308 0.83 -15.66 4.16
C ALA A 308 1.82 -16.83 4.04
N GLU A 309 2.70 -16.98 5.03
CA GLU A 309 3.67 -18.08 5.13
C GLU A 309 2.99 -19.45 5.19
N SER A 310 2.02 -19.63 6.11
CA SER A 310 1.33 -20.91 6.25
C SER A 310 0.50 -21.27 5.01
N ALA A 311 0.12 -20.32 4.15
CA ALA A 311 -0.48 -20.62 2.87
C ALA A 311 0.50 -21.34 1.93
N MET A 312 1.75 -20.95 1.90
CA MET A 312 2.78 -21.57 1.08
C MET A 312 3.13 -22.97 1.61
N ALA A 313 3.26 -23.12 2.94
CA ALA A 313 3.50 -24.38 3.60
C ALA A 313 2.38 -25.40 3.33
N ASP A 314 1.11 -25.02 3.47
CA ASP A 314 -0.04 -25.88 3.23
C ASP A 314 -0.12 -26.34 1.76
N LEU A 315 0.31 -25.50 0.81
CA LEU A 315 0.41 -25.84 -0.60
C LEU A 315 1.62 -26.74 -0.93
N GLY A 316 2.45 -27.08 0.08
CA GLY A 316 3.65 -27.92 -0.09
C GLY A 316 4.75 -27.25 -0.90
N LEU A 317 4.82 -25.93 -0.87
CA LEU A 317 5.85 -25.15 -1.55
C LEU A 317 7.06 -24.92 -0.64
N VAL A 318 8.23 -24.94 -1.26
CA VAL A 318 9.47 -24.51 -0.61
C VAL A 318 9.54 -23.00 -0.67
N TYR A 319 9.86 -22.35 0.46
CA TYR A 319 9.91 -20.89 0.52
C TYR A 319 11.03 -20.37 1.42
N ARG A 320 11.32 -19.08 1.28
CA ARG A 320 12.19 -18.32 2.17
C ARG A 320 11.54 -17.01 2.56
N ILE A 321 11.95 -16.49 3.72
CA ILE A 321 11.53 -15.18 4.24
C ILE A 321 12.72 -14.23 4.16
N LEU A 322 12.48 -13.05 3.57
CA LEU A 322 13.44 -11.96 3.52
C LEU A 322 12.97 -10.80 4.39
N ASP A 323 13.88 -10.19 5.15
CA ASP A 323 13.70 -8.88 5.78
C ASP A 323 14.31 -7.84 4.83
N LEU A 324 13.48 -6.98 4.25
CA LEU A 324 13.95 -6.03 3.24
C LEU A 324 14.80 -4.94 3.86
N CYS A 325 15.92 -4.65 3.23
CA CYS A 325 16.78 -3.55 3.63
C CYS A 325 16.19 -2.18 3.27
N THR A 326 16.68 -1.14 3.92
CA THR A 326 16.18 0.23 3.78
C THR A 326 16.15 0.76 2.34
N GLY A 327 17.11 0.36 1.49
CA GLY A 327 17.17 0.77 0.08
C GLY A 327 16.19 0.04 -0.84
N ASP A 328 15.66 -1.12 -0.43
CA ASP A 328 14.70 -1.91 -1.21
C ASP A 328 13.24 -1.76 -0.73
N LEU A 329 13.03 -1.13 0.43
CA LEU A 329 11.67 -0.87 0.93
C LEU A 329 10.83 -0.09 -0.08
N GLY A 330 9.59 -0.52 -0.29
CA GLY A 330 8.57 0.28 -0.97
C GLY A 330 8.44 1.67 -0.35
N ALA A 331 8.19 2.71 -1.16
CA ALA A 331 8.25 4.11 -0.71
C ALA A 331 7.38 4.43 0.51
N SER A 332 6.25 3.76 0.67
CA SER A 332 5.32 3.96 1.80
C SER A 332 5.62 3.06 3.01
N SER A 333 6.45 2.02 2.87
CA SER A 333 6.72 1.04 3.92
C SER A 333 7.72 1.55 4.96
N ALA A 334 7.47 1.24 6.23
CA ALA A 334 8.45 1.39 7.30
C ALA A 334 9.27 0.09 7.50
N ARG A 335 8.62 -1.07 7.36
CA ARG A 335 9.27 -2.38 7.36
C ARG A 335 8.49 -3.34 6.48
N THR A 336 9.21 -4.25 5.82
CA THR A 336 8.61 -5.25 4.93
C THR A 336 9.33 -6.57 5.06
N PHE A 337 8.55 -7.66 5.12
CA PHE A 337 9.05 -9.02 4.92
C PHE A 337 8.48 -9.56 3.61
N ASP A 338 9.35 -10.11 2.77
CA ASP A 338 8.92 -10.81 1.56
C ASP A 338 8.96 -12.31 1.76
N ILE A 339 7.96 -12.99 1.20
CA ILE A 339 7.93 -14.45 1.08
C ILE A 339 8.21 -14.77 -0.39
N GLU A 340 9.25 -15.55 -0.61
CA GLU A 340 9.57 -16.06 -1.93
C GLU A 340 9.48 -17.58 -1.94
N VAL A 341 8.83 -18.13 -2.98
CA VAL A 341 8.76 -19.57 -3.24
C VAL A 341 9.76 -19.95 -4.32
N TYR A 342 10.35 -21.15 -4.21
CA TYR A 342 11.22 -21.66 -5.24
C TYR A 342 10.39 -22.30 -6.35
N ALA A 343 10.64 -21.91 -7.58
CA ALA A 343 10.06 -22.48 -8.80
C ALA A 343 11.11 -23.34 -9.51
N PRO A 344 11.07 -24.68 -9.35
CA PRO A 344 12.15 -25.57 -9.80
C PRO A 344 12.31 -25.65 -11.33
N GLY A 345 11.22 -25.40 -12.08
CA GLY A 345 11.26 -25.37 -13.54
C GLY A 345 11.88 -24.08 -14.10
N ALA A 346 11.59 -22.95 -13.45
CA ALA A 346 12.18 -21.66 -13.79
C ALA A 346 13.57 -21.46 -13.17
N ASP A 347 13.95 -22.30 -12.21
CA ASP A 347 15.20 -22.25 -11.42
C ASP A 347 15.41 -20.88 -10.75
N GLN A 348 14.39 -20.38 -10.06
CA GLN A 348 14.46 -19.10 -9.38
C GLN A 348 13.49 -18.96 -8.21
N TRP A 349 13.82 -18.06 -7.30
CA TRP A 349 12.95 -17.62 -6.22
C TRP A 349 11.93 -16.59 -6.74
N LEU A 350 10.66 -16.79 -6.44
CA LEU A 350 9.55 -15.93 -6.87
C LEU A 350 8.91 -15.28 -5.65
N GLU A 351 8.98 -13.97 -5.52
CA GLU A 351 8.22 -13.22 -4.53
C GLU A 351 6.72 -13.45 -4.72
N VAL A 352 6.05 -14.01 -3.71
CA VAL A 352 4.61 -14.32 -3.73
C VAL A 352 3.82 -13.51 -2.71
N SER A 353 4.48 -12.92 -1.74
CA SER A 353 3.87 -12.00 -0.78
C SER A 353 4.88 -11.00 -0.29
N SER A 354 4.47 -9.74 -0.19
CA SER A 354 5.19 -8.67 0.45
C SER A 354 4.33 -8.18 1.61
N VAL A 355 4.79 -8.40 2.84
CA VAL A 355 4.06 -8.08 4.08
C VAL A 355 4.64 -6.82 4.68
N SER A 356 3.88 -5.72 4.61
CA SER A 356 4.37 -4.38 4.93
C SER A 356 3.65 -3.74 6.10
N TRP A 357 4.42 -3.04 6.91
CA TRP A 357 3.98 -2.10 7.92
C TRP A 357 4.30 -0.67 7.48
N PHE A 358 3.28 0.17 7.40
CA PHE A 358 3.40 1.55 6.89
C PHE A 358 3.47 2.59 8.01
N SER A 359 3.49 2.18 9.29
CA SER A 359 3.29 3.09 10.41
C SER A 359 2.05 3.98 10.18
N ASP A 360 2.13 5.27 10.45
CA ASP A 360 1.03 6.23 10.23
C ASP A 360 1.05 6.90 8.82
N TYR A 361 2.00 6.53 7.97
CA TYR A 361 2.26 7.21 6.69
C TYR A 361 1.07 7.24 5.74
N GLN A 362 0.42 6.09 5.50
CA GLN A 362 -0.75 6.00 4.64
C GLN A 362 -1.98 6.60 5.32
N ALA A 363 -2.16 6.33 6.61
CA ALA A 363 -3.28 6.86 7.38
C ALA A 363 -3.26 8.40 7.47
N ARG A 364 -2.08 9.04 7.48
CA ARG A 364 -1.97 10.50 7.35
C ARG A 364 -2.42 11.01 5.99
N ARG A 365 -2.15 10.29 4.92
CA ARG A 365 -2.62 10.64 3.57
C ARG A 365 -4.12 10.48 3.43
N ALA A 366 -4.66 9.38 4.00
CA ALA A 366 -6.08 9.06 4.00
C ALA A 366 -6.87 9.79 5.10
N ASN A 367 -6.20 10.51 6.01
CA ASN A 367 -6.80 11.18 7.18
C ASN A 367 -7.63 10.22 8.05
N VAL A 368 -7.10 9.02 8.32
CA VAL A 368 -7.74 8.03 9.19
C VAL A 368 -7.15 8.12 10.59
N ARG A 369 -8.03 8.28 11.58
CA ARG A 369 -7.66 8.42 12.98
C ARG A 369 -8.52 7.52 13.86
N TYR A 370 -8.13 7.35 15.10
CA TYR A 370 -8.99 6.75 16.11
C TYR A 370 -9.05 7.61 17.36
N ARG A 371 -10.05 7.39 18.19
CA ARG A 371 -10.22 8.05 19.49
C ARG A 371 -9.79 7.07 20.57
N PRO A 372 -8.65 7.34 21.25
CA PRO A 372 -8.21 6.52 22.38
C PRO A 372 -9.22 6.57 23.53
N GLU A 373 -9.48 5.42 24.16
CA GLU A 373 -10.39 5.34 25.28
C GLU A 373 -9.86 6.15 26.49
N GLY A 374 -10.72 6.93 27.10
CA GLY A 374 -10.36 7.77 28.26
C GLY A 374 -9.43 8.95 27.97
N GLN A 375 -9.05 9.21 26.72
CA GLN A 375 -8.18 10.33 26.35
C GLN A 375 -8.92 11.38 25.52
N LYS A 376 -8.43 12.63 25.59
CA LYS A 376 -8.91 13.71 24.71
C LYS A 376 -8.13 13.71 23.41
N GLY A 377 -8.82 13.97 22.29
CA GLY A 377 -8.21 14.08 20.97
C GLY A 377 -8.29 12.80 20.16
N THR A 378 -7.50 12.74 19.10
CA THR A 378 -7.44 11.59 18.18
C THR A 378 -5.99 11.27 17.84
N VAL A 379 -5.71 10.00 17.56
CA VAL A 379 -4.40 9.49 17.13
C VAL A 379 -4.55 8.93 15.71
N VAL A 380 -3.53 9.06 14.89
CA VAL A 380 -3.50 8.47 13.55
C VAL A 380 -3.30 6.96 13.70
N VAL A 381 -4.08 6.15 12.98
CA VAL A 381 -3.91 4.70 12.97
C VAL A 381 -2.65 4.30 12.21
N HIS A 382 -2.15 3.08 12.46
CA HIS A 382 -1.20 2.43 11.58
C HIS A 382 -1.94 1.57 10.55
N THR A 383 -1.37 1.44 9.36
CA THR A 383 -1.85 0.51 8.32
C THR A 383 -0.81 -0.57 8.06
N LEU A 384 -1.29 -1.76 7.79
CA LEU A 384 -0.48 -2.94 7.49
C LEU A 384 -1.15 -3.76 6.40
N ASN A 385 -0.38 -4.34 5.51
CA ASN A 385 -0.92 -5.25 4.51
C ASN A 385 0.00 -6.43 4.21
N GLY A 386 -0.52 -7.38 3.44
CA GLY A 386 0.25 -8.44 2.82
C GLY A 386 -0.60 -9.22 1.83
N SER A 387 0.06 -9.81 0.83
CA SER A 387 -0.65 -10.72 -0.05
C SER A 387 -0.96 -12.01 0.69
N GLY A 388 -2.23 -12.26 0.98
CA GLY A 388 -2.68 -13.56 1.47
C GLY A 388 -2.44 -14.66 0.44
N LEU A 389 -2.53 -14.30 -0.87
CA LEU A 389 -2.13 -15.13 -2.00
C LEU A 389 -2.06 -14.30 -3.30
N ALA A 390 -0.88 -14.25 -3.96
CA ALA A 390 -0.69 -13.69 -5.30
C ALA A 390 -0.73 -14.83 -6.35
N VAL A 391 -1.82 -14.90 -7.11
CA VAL A 391 -2.15 -16.08 -7.91
C VAL A 391 -1.09 -16.48 -8.94
N PRO A 392 -0.53 -15.61 -9.80
CA PRO A 392 0.30 -16.06 -10.92
C PRO A 392 1.55 -16.83 -10.51
N ARG A 393 2.30 -16.27 -9.57
CA ARG A 393 3.57 -16.88 -9.14
C ARG A 393 3.34 -18.12 -8.27
N VAL A 394 2.28 -18.13 -7.43
CA VAL A 394 1.88 -19.32 -6.68
C VAL A 394 1.37 -20.41 -7.64
N TRP A 395 0.59 -20.06 -8.68
CA TRP A 395 0.15 -20.99 -9.72
C TRP A 395 1.36 -21.60 -10.43
N ALA A 396 2.34 -20.79 -10.81
CA ALA A 396 3.57 -21.24 -11.45
C ALA A 396 4.33 -22.24 -10.56
N ALA A 397 4.56 -21.87 -9.29
CA ALA A 397 5.25 -22.73 -8.33
C ALA A 397 4.52 -24.04 -8.06
N VAL A 398 3.17 -24.03 -7.95
CA VAL A 398 2.35 -25.23 -7.79
C VAL A 398 2.49 -26.15 -9.00
N VAL A 399 2.40 -25.62 -10.22
CA VAL A 399 2.52 -26.39 -11.47
C VAL A 399 3.88 -27.07 -11.57
N GLU A 400 4.96 -26.34 -11.25
CA GLU A 400 6.32 -26.88 -11.34
C GLU A 400 6.63 -27.87 -10.21
N THR A 401 6.30 -27.51 -8.96
CA THR A 401 6.60 -28.34 -7.77
C THR A 401 5.83 -29.65 -7.77
N HIS A 402 4.55 -29.65 -8.17
CA HIS A 402 3.68 -30.81 -8.09
C HIS A 402 3.57 -31.60 -9.41
N ARG A 403 4.42 -31.28 -10.41
CA ARG A 403 4.48 -32.05 -11.63
C ARG A 403 4.98 -33.47 -11.37
N GLN A 404 4.29 -34.46 -11.93
CA GLN A 404 4.59 -35.89 -11.81
C GLN A 404 5.40 -36.40 -13.02
N ALA A 405 6.04 -37.57 -12.85
CA ALA A 405 6.87 -38.16 -13.88
C ALA A 405 6.08 -38.57 -15.16
N ASP A 406 4.78 -38.76 -15.04
CA ASP A 406 3.88 -39.03 -16.18
C ASP A 406 3.42 -37.76 -16.91
N GLY A 407 3.85 -36.59 -16.44
CA GLY A 407 3.56 -35.26 -17.01
C GLY A 407 2.30 -34.61 -16.45
N THR A 408 1.51 -35.28 -15.62
CA THR A 408 0.37 -34.67 -14.90
C THR A 408 0.85 -33.83 -13.73
N ILE A 409 -0.05 -33.07 -13.13
CA ILE A 409 0.25 -32.23 -11.92
C ILE A 409 -0.68 -32.74 -10.82
N ALA A 410 -0.11 -33.15 -9.68
CA ALA A 410 -0.90 -33.49 -8.50
C ALA A 410 -1.55 -32.23 -7.93
N VAL A 411 -2.84 -32.27 -7.63
CA VAL A 411 -3.54 -31.16 -6.97
C VAL A 411 -3.17 -31.17 -5.48
N PRO A 412 -2.60 -30.08 -4.93
CA PRO A 412 -2.34 -29.97 -3.49
C PRO A 412 -3.59 -30.25 -2.65
N GLU A 413 -3.43 -30.94 -1.53
CA GLU A 413 -4.55 -31.37 -0.68
C GLU A 413 -5.53 -30.23 -0.32
N PRO A 414 -5.08 -29.03 0.08
CA PRO A 414 -5.98 -27.92 0.40
C PRO A 414 -6.82 -27.42 -0.78
N LEU A 415 -6.42 -27.72 -2.01
CA LEU A 415 -7.13 -27.32 -3.23
C LEU A 415 -8.14 -28.33 -3.73
N LEU A 416 -8.08 -29.60 -3.25
CA LEU A 416 -8.98 -30.67 -3.69
C LEU A 416 -10.48 -30.34 -3.59
N PRO A 417 -10.97 -29.62 -2.55
CA PRO A 417 -12.38 -29.24 -2.47
C PRO A 417 -12.88 -28.39 -3.65
N TYR A 418 -11.97 -27.66 -4.31
CA TYR A 418 -12.29 -26.76 -5.42
C TYR A 418 -12.16 -27.39 -6.80
N PHE A 419 -11.64 -28.64 -6.89
CA PHE A 419 -11.37 -29.37 -8.13
C PHE A 419 -12.47 -30.37 -8.55
N ARG A 420 -13.64 -30.33 -7.90
CA ARG A 420 -14.80 -31.15 -8.27
C ARG A 420 -14.55 -32.68 -8.26
N GLY A 421 -13.56 -33.13 -7.50
CA GLY A 421 -13.17 -34.51 -7.36
C GLY A 421 -11.96 -34.92 -8.20
N ASP A 422 -11.44 -34.05 -9.06
CA ASP A 422 -10.17 -34.28 -9.76
C ASP A 422 -9.02 -34.17 -8.76
N THR A 423 -8.10 -35.13 -8.80
CA THR A 423 -6.89 -35.16 -7.96
C THR A 423 -5.62 -34.81 -8.73
N VAL A 424 -5.73 -34.72 -10.05
CA VAL A 424 -4.64 -34.37 -10.96
C VAL A 424 -5.13 -33.43 -12.05
N ILE A 425 -4.22 -32.61 -12.55
CA ILE A 425 -4.37 -31.77 -13.73
C ILE A 425 -3.67 -32.50 -14.88
N SER A 426 -4.35 -32.72 -16.00
CA SER A 426 -3.86 -33.52 -17.12
C SER A 426 -4.25 -32.96 -18.49
#